data_12ad0372beadd0a851a0c8f456768203
#
_entry.id   12ad0372beadd0a851a0c8f456768203
#
_cell.length_a   1.000
_cell.length_b   1.000
_cell.length_c   1.000
_cell.angle_alpha   90.00
_cell.angle_beta   90.00
_cell.angle_gamma   90.00
#
_symmetry.space_group_name_H-M   'P 1'
#
loop_
_entity.id
_entity.type
_entity.pdbx_description
1 polymer ?
#
loop_
_entity_poly.entity_id
_entity_poly.type
_entity_poly.pdbx_seq_one_letter_code
_entity_poly.pdbx_strand_id
1 'polypeptide(L)'
;KSTSGEINFKPGSIIIPAGLRTNTDWITLLNKAQNEFGIAIKPITSGLTSKGADLGSRSMAVVNAPKVLLIGGQGASQYEVGEVWYYLDRFVGVAPTIVEMNRLSSLE
;
A
#
# COMPACT_ATOMS: atom_id res chain seq x y z
N LYS A 1 -25.75 -27.11 4.91
CA LYS A 1 -24.92 -26.64 3.76
C LYS A 1 -24.98 -25.14 3.78
N SER A 2 -23.98 -24.53 4.38
CA SER A 2 -23.82 -23.07 4.39
C SER A 2 -23.34 -22.68 2.99
N THR A 3 -24.16 -22.02 2.21
CA THR A 3 -23.77 -21.35 0.98
C THR A 3 -22.90 -20.17 1.38
N SER A 4 -21.59 -20.37 1.34
CA SER A 4 -20.66 -19.24 1.42
C SER A 4 -20.90 -18.35 0.20
N GLY A 5 -21.42 -17.16 0.43
CA GLY A 5 -21.67 -16.20 -0.62
C GLY A 5 -20.41 -15.97 -1.43
N GLU A 6 -20.54 -15.91 -2.75
CA GLU A 6 -19.45 -15.64 -3.67
C GLU A 6 -18.81 -14.28 -3.30
N ILE A 7 -17.56 -14.32 -2.87
CA ILE A 7 -16.82 -13.09 -2.53
C ILE A 7 -16.23 -12.56 -3.83
N ASN A 8 -16.66 -11.38 -4.25
CA ASN A 8 -16.13 -10.72 -5.42
C ASN A 8 -15.08 -9.67 -5.01
N PHE A 9 -13.86 -9.83 -5.49
CA PHE A 9 -12.76 -8.90 -5.26
C PHE A 9 -12.60 -7.98 -6.46
N LYS A 10 -12.57 -6.68 -6.19
CA LYS A 10 -12.36 -5.65 -7.23
C LYS A 10 -10.87 -5.42 -7.47
N PRO A 11 -10.47 -4.90 -8.65
CA PRO A 11 -9.12 -4.40 -8.86
C PRO A 11 -8.73 -3.41 -7.75
N GLY A 12 -7.48 -3.51 -7.27
CA GLY A 12 -6.99 -2.75 -6.12
C GLY A 12 -7.18 -3.44 -4.76
N SER A 13 -7.85 -4.60 -4.69
CA SER A 13 -7.90 -5.40 -3.46
C SER A 13 -6.51 -5.89 -3.08
N ILE A 14 -6.17 -5.76 -1.79
CA ILE A 14 -4.88 -6.20 -1.23
C ILE A 14 -5.07 -7.59 -0.60
N ILE A 15 -4.16 -8.51 -0.94
CA ILE A 15 -4.14 -9.86 -0.40
C ILE A 15 -2.99 -10.00 0.56
N ILE A 16 -3.25 -10.50 1.75
CA ILE A 16 -2.24 -10.74 2.79
C ILE A 16 -2.16 -12.25 3.02
N PRO A 17 -1.08 -12.91 2.56
CA PRO A 17 -0.89 -14.35 2.78
C PRO A 17 -0.53 -14.61 4.24
N ALA A 18 -1.47 -15.10 5.01
CA ALA A 18 -1.30 -15.36 6.45
C ALA A 18 -0.22 -16.43 6.73
N GLY A 19 -0.12 -17.47 5.89
CA GLY A 19 0.83 -18.56 6.05
C GLY A 19 2.30 -18.19 5.86
N LEU A 20 2.59 -17.01 5.29
CA LEU A 20 3.96 -16.52 5.11
C LEU A 20 4.43 -15.62 6.26
N ARG A 21 3.60 -15.41 7.28
CA ARG A 21 3.88 -14.51 8.40
C ARG A 21 4.30 -15.29 9.63
N THR A 22 5.44 -14.92 10.20
CA THR A 22 6.01 -15.56 11.39
C THR A 22 5.54 -14.96 12.71
N ASN A 23 4.99 -13.74 12.68
CA ASN A 23 4.43 -13.06 13.85
C ASN A 23 2.94 -12.70 13.63
N THR A 24 2.26 -12.30 14.68
CA THR A 24 0.83 -11.96 14.67
C THR A 24 0.54 -10.45 14.66
N ASP A 25 1.56 -9.61 14.62
CA ASP A 25 1.41 -8.15 14.73
C ASP A 25 0.57 -7.55 13.59
N TRP A 26 0.64 -8.18 12.42
CA TRP A 26 -0.18 -7.81 11.27
C TRP A 26 -1.69 -7.96 11.52
N ILE A 27 -2.11 -8.91 12.37
CA ILE A 27 -3.53 -9.10 12.72
C ILE A 27 -4.01 -7.88 13.52
N THR A 28 -3.20 -7.43 14.49
CA THR A 28 -3.48 -6.23 15.27
C THR A 28 -3.58 -5.00 14.37
N LEU A 29 -2.65 -4.87 13.42
CA LEU A 29 -2.66 -3.79 12.44
C LEU A 29 -3.92 -3.81 11.56
N LEU A 30 -4.34 -4.99 11.10
CA LEU A 30 -5.57 -5.13 10.30
C LEU A 30 -6.81 -4.78 11.11
N ASN A 31 -6.92 -5.24 12.35
CA ASN A 31 -8.03 -4.90 13.23
C ASN A 31 -8.09 -3.38 13.48
N LYS A 32 -6.94 -2.75 13.69
CA LYS A 32 -6.84 -1.29 13.81
C LYS A 32 -7.31 -0.61 12.52
N ALA A 33 -6.82 -1.05 11.37
CA ALA A 33 -7.21 -0.48 10.07
C ALA A 33 -8.71 -0.62 9.80
N GLN A 34 -9.32 -1.75 10.16
CA GLN A 34 -10.76 -1.96 10.06
C GLN A 34 -11.54 -1.00 10.96
N ASN A 35 -11.11 -0.83 12.22
CA ASN A 35 -11.83 -0.03 13.20
C ASN A 35 -11.68 1.49 12.94
N GLU A 36 -10.49 1.95 12.55
CA GLU A 36 -10.21 3.37 12.37
C GLU A 36 -10.60 3.90 10.98
N PHE A 37 -10.45 3.06 9.94
CA PHE A 37 -10.65 3.49 8.55
C PHE A 37 -11.82 2.80 7.86
N GLY A 38 -12.55 1.90 8.55
CA GLY A 38 -13.68 1.19 7.97
C GLY A 38 -13.32 0.25 6.82
N ILE A 39 -12.07 -0.23 6.76
CA ILE A 39 -11.61 -1.12 5.69
C ILE A 39 -12.27 -2.49 5.84
N ALA A 40 -12.93 -2.96 4.78
CA ALA A 40 -13.56 -4.27 4.77
C ALA A 40 -12.50 -5.36 4.64
N ILE A 41 -12.32 -6.18 5.68
CA ILE A 41 -11.41 -7.32 5.70
C ILE A 41 -12.22 -8.60 5.62
N LYS A 42 -11.87 -9.45 4.66
CA LYS A 42 -12.55 -10.73 4.44
C LYS A 42 -11.54 -11.87 4.54
N PRO A 43 -11.69 -12.79 5.50
CA PRO A 43 -10.85 -13.96 5.56
C PRO A 43 -11.24 -14.94 4.43
N ILE A 44 -10.22 -15.54 3.83
CA ILE A 44 -10.39 -16.56 2.80
C ILE A 44 -9.49 -17.75 3.13
N THR A 45 -9.95 -18.95 2.80
CA THR A 45 -9.24 -20.21 3.08
C THR A 45 -8.54 -20.77 1.86
N SER A 46 -8.86 -20.29 0.66
CA SER A 46 -8.27 -20.73 -0.59
C SER A 46 -8.03 -19.56 -1.54
N GLY A 47 -6.92 -19.59 -2.24
CA GLY A 47 -6.62 -18.64 -3.32
C GLY A 47 -7.19 -19.03 -4.68
N LEU A 48 -7.81 -20.23 -4.78
CA LEU A 48 -8.45 -20.67 -6.01
C LEU A 48 -9.78 -19.95 -6.20
N THR A 49 -10.02 -19.47 -7.41
CA THR A 49 -11.26 -18.76 -7.76
C THR A 49 -12.09 -19.55 -8.75
N SER A 50 -13.42 -19.46 -8.65
CA SER A 50 -14.33 -20.08 -9.62
C SER A 50 -14.39 -19.33 -10.94
N LYS A 51 -14.08 -18.03 -10.90
CA LYS A 51 -14.04 -17.14 -12.07
C LYS A 51 -12.95 -16.09 -11.88
N GLY A 52 -12.24 -15.76 -12.95
CA GLY A 52 -11.19 -14.77 -12.95
C GLY A 52 -9.80 -15.33 -12.61
N ALA A 53 -8.93 -14.46 -12.15
CA ALA A 53 -7.56 -14.84 -11.80
C ALA A 53 -7.48 -15.38 -10.38
N ASP A 54 -6.77 -16.48 -10.19
CA ASP A 54 -6.49 -17.01 -8.85
C ASP A 54 -5.67 -16.00 -8.04
N LEU A 55 -5.96 -15.96 -6.72
CA LEU A 55 -5.22 -15.10 -5.79
C LEU A 55 -3.79 -15.62 -5.63
N GLY A 56 -2.82 -14.78 -5.93
CA GLY A 56 -1.40 -15.15 -5.98
C GLY A 56 -0.90 -15.56 -7.37
N SER A 57 -1.75 -15.47 -8.41
CA SER A 57 -1.33 -15.64 -9.80
C SER A 57 -0.43 -14.49 -10.28
N ARG A 58 0.09 -14.60 -11.51
CA ARG A 58 0.91 -13.54 -12.14
C ARG A 58 0.18 -12.20 -12.32
N SER A 59 -1.16 -12.20 -12.16
CA SER A 59 -1.96 -10.97 -12.17
C SER A 59 -1.87 -10.18 -10.86
N MET A 60 -1.23 -10.74 -9.84
CA MET A 60 -1.01 -10.11 -8.55
C MET A 60 0.42 -9.58 -8.46
N ALA A 61 0.56 -8.32 -8.11
CA ALA A 61 1.86 -7.68 -7.89
C ALA A 61 2.15 -7.57 -6.39
N VAL A 62 3.42 -7.73 -6.03
CA VAL A 62 3.86 -7.48 -4.65
C VAL A 62 3.80 -5.97 -4.39
N VAL A 63 3.10 -5.58 -3.32
CA VAL A 63 3.05 -4.17 -2.90
C VAL A 63 4.25 -3.90 -2.01
N ASN A 64 5.08 -2.97 -2.43
CA ASN A 64 6.22 -2.48 -1.66
C ASN A 64 5.89 -1.10 -1.07
N ALA A 65 6.52 -0.77 0.05
CA ALA A 65 6.43 0.58 0.60
C ALA A 65 6.94 1.60 -0.44
N PRO A 66 6.20 2.67 -0.72
CA PRO A 66 6.62 3.65 -1.71
C PRO A 66 7.87 4.39 -1.23
N LYS A 67 8.80 4.61 -2.15
CA LYS A 67 9.90 5.57 -1.98
C LYS A 67 9.53 6.81 -2.77
N VAL A 68 9.43 7.94 -2.07
CA VAL A 68 9.01 9.20 -2.68
C VAL A 68 10.20 10.12 -2.78
N LEU A 69 10.47 10.61 -3.99
CA LEU A 69 11.43 11.66 -4.26
C LEU A 69 10.66 12.96 -4.51
N LEU A 70 11.00 13.99 -3.77
CA LEU A 70 10.42 15.31 -3.91
C LEU A 70 11.49 16.27 -4.47
N ILE A 71 11.21 16.85 -5.62
CA ILE A 71 12.13 17.80 -6.26
C ILE A 71 11.92 19.17 -5.61
N GLY A 72 13.01 19.72 -5.05
CA GLY A 72 13.03 21.03 -4.42
C GLY A 72 14.19 21.88 -4.90
N GLY A 73 14.45 22.97 -4.20
CA GLY A 73 15.54 23.89 -4.49
C GLY A 73 15.21 24.92 -5.56
N GLN A 74 16.23 25.39 -6.27
CA GLN A 74 16.08 26.46 -7.27
C GLN A 74 15.15 26.02 -8.41
N GLY A 75 14.14 26.84 -8.69
CA GLY A 75 13.11 26.56 -9.71
C GLY A 75 11.86 25.87 -9.16
N ALA A 76 11.84 25.45 -7.89
CA ALA A 76 10.67 24.93 -7.22
C ALA A 76 10.18 25.90 -6.13
N SER A 77 8.87 25.97 -5.93
CA SER A 77 8.28 26.71 -4.83
C SER A 77 8.59 26.02 -3.50
N GLN A 78 9.37 26.66 -2.64
CA GLN A 78 9.72 26.10 -1.34
C GLN A 78 8.51 25.87 -0.44
N TYR A 79 7.47 26.69 -0.56
CA TYR A 79 6.23 26.56 0.20
C TYR A 79 5.49 25.28 -0.23
N GLU A 80 5.29 25.08 -1.53
CA GLU A 80 4.62 23.89 -2.06
C GLU A 80 5.40 22.60 -1.74
N VAL A 81 6.71 22.63 -1.88
CA VAL A 81 7.58 21.51 -1.50
C VAL A 81 7.43 21.18 -0.01
N GLY A 82 7.40 22.22 0.85
CA GLY A 82 7.20 22.06 2.29
C GLY A 82 5.81 21.49 2.65
N GLU A 83 4.77 21.96 1.98
CA GLU A 83 3.40 21.45 2.19
C GLU A 83 3.27 19.97 1.80
N VAL A 84 3.77 19.60 0.63
CA VAL A 84 3.77 18.20 0.16
C VAL A 84 4.61 17.32 1.08
N TRP A 85 5.79 17.77 1.48
CA TRP A 85 6.64 17.05 2.43
C TRP A 85 5.92 16.83 3.76
N TYR A 86 5.33 17.88 4.32
CA TYR A 86 4.60 17.83 5.58
C TYR A 86 3.41 16.86 5.50
N TYR A 87 2.65 16.90 4.40
CA TYR A 87 1.53 16.01 4.19
C TYR A 87 1.96 14.53 4.13
N LEU A 88 3.00 14.24 3.35
CA LEU A 88 3.52 12.88 3.21
C LEU A 88 4.06 12.33 4.53
N ASP A 89 4.84 13.13 5.26
CA ASP A 89 5.43 12.72 6.53
C ASP A 89 4.38 12.55 7.63
N ARG A 90 3.48 13.52 7.78
CA ARG A 90 2.56 13.57 8.92
C ARG A 90 1.28 12.78 8.72
N PHE A 91 0.74 12.74 7.53
CA PHE A 91 -0.57 12.13 7.27
C PHE A 91 -0.47 10.80 6.52
N VAL A 92 0.52 10.63 5.67
CA VAL A 92 0.72 9.40 4.91
C VAL A 92 1.72 8.46 5.59
N GLY A 93 2.61 8.99 6.44
CA GLY A 93 3.65 8.22 7.11
C GLY A 93 4.79 7.81 6.17
N VAL A 94 4.99 8.54 5.09
CA VAL A 94 6.07 8.33 4.12
C VAL A 94 6.97 9.54 4.14
N ALA A 95 8.20 9.38 4.64
CA ALA A 95 9.20 10.45 4.62
C ALA A 95 9.81 10.57 3.22
N PRO A 96 9.53 11.64 2.45
CA PRO A 96 10.13 11.81 1.14
C PRO A 96 11.59 12.27 1.24
N THR A 97 12.39 11.87 0.26
CA THR A 97 13.73 12.41 0.07
C THR A 97 13.63 13.66 -0.78
N ILE A 98 14.16 14.79 -0.29
CA ILE A 98 14.21 16.04 -1.07
C ILE A 98 15.53 16.08 -1.84
N VAL A 99 15.44 16.32 -3.14
CA VAL A 99 16.60 16.44 -4.03
C VAL A 99 16.47 17.70 -4.87
N GLU A 100 17.58 18.43 -5.01
CA GLU A 100 17.64 19.57 -5.92
C GLU A 100 17.64 19.10 -7.38
N MET A 101 17.00 19.88 -8.25
CA MET A 101 16.86 19.55 -9.67
C MET A 101 18.20 19.31 -10.37
N ASN A 102 19.23 20.09 -10.03
CA ASN A 102 20.58 19.97 -10.58
C ASN A 102 21.29 18.66 -10.19
N ARG A 103 20.80 17.95 -9.17
CA ARG A 103 21.36 16.68 -8.71
C ARG A 103 20.62 15.45 -9.26
N LEU A 104 19.56 15.64 -10.01
CA LEU A 104 18.78 14.51 -10.56
C LEU A 104 19.61 13.60 -11.46
N SER A 105 20.56 14.16 -12.23
CA SER A 105 21.44 13.40 -13.12
C SER A 105 22.48 12.53 -12.40
N SER A 106 22.65 12.72 -11.10
CA SER A 106 23.57 11.94 -10.25
C SER A 106 22.90 10.89 -9.39
N LEU A 107 21.59 10.70 -9.54
CA LEU A 107 20.84 9.63 -8.87
C LEU A 107 20.88 8.39 -9.75
N GLU A 108 21.70 7.41 -9.36
CA GLU A 108 21.70 6.05 -9.91
C GLU A 108 20.90 5.08 -9.03
#